data_ee1c850f186a97f98e6d525c410d3231
#
_entry.id   ee1c850f186a97f98e6d525c410d3231
#
_cell.length_a   1.000
_cell.length_b   1.000
_cell.length_c   1.000
_cell.angle_alpha   90.00
_cell.angle_beta   90.00
_cell.angle_gamma   90.00
#
_symmetry.space_group_name_H-M   'P 1'
#
loop_
_entity.id
_entity.type
_entity.pdbx_description
1 polymer ?
#
loop_
_entity_poly.entity_id
_entity_poly.type
_entity_poly.pdbx_seq_one_letter_code
_entity_poly.pdbx_strand_id
1 'polypeptide(L)'
;RVTFTGYVENRDLDDYIACADACLCMRWPSSGETSASWLRCLAGGRPTIVTDLHHTIDVPALVTRGTWTPSPSVEVAPNEQNVSAPTGGPSGLPLCVSIDIMDEENSLQVAMGRLARDRALRRELGDRAKRFWAAHHTLKHMQADYLRVISLALDSPPGVMAPLPHLRPDGLETARDILKDMGMSVDILGRS
;
A
#
# COMPACT_ATOMS: atom_id res chain seq x y z
N ARG A 1 -24.01 15.76 9.34
CA ARG A 1 -24.96 14.68 8.96
C ARG A 1 -24.19 13.56 8.27
N VAL A 2 -24.39 12.34 8.69
CA VAL A 2 -23.82 11.13 8.06
C VAL A 2 -24.93 10.45 7.27
N THR A 3 -24.60 9.97 6.05
CA THR A 3 -25.51 9.20 5.19
C THR A 3 -24.82 7.90 4.80
N PHE A 4 -25.50 6.77 4.99
CA PHE A 4 -25.04 5.47 4.55
C PHE A 4 -25.74 5.14 3.23
N THR A 5 -24.99 5.00 2.16
CA THR A 5 -25.54 4.70 0.82
C THR A 5 -25.78 3.20 0.63
N GLY A 6 -25.17 2.35 1.44
CA GLY A 6 -25.09 0.91 1.16
C GLY A 6 -24.19 0.65 -0.05
N TYR A 7 -24.48 -0.44 -0.78
CA TYR A 7 -23.73 -0.77 -2.00
C TYR A 7 -24.00 0.27 -3.09
N VAL A 8 -22.92 0.77 -3.70
CA VAL A 8 -22.94 1.70 -4.83
C VAL A 8 -22.44 0.96 -6.07
N GLU A 9 -23.20 1.01 -7.15
CA GLU A 9 -22.79 0.42 -8.43
C GLU A 9 -21.52 1.08 -8.97
N ASN A 10 -20.66 0.28 -9.61
CA ASN A 10 -19.40 0.78 -10.16
C ASN A 10 -19.54 1.97 -11.11
N ARG A 11 -20.64 2.02 -11.88
CA ARG A 11 -20.95 3.11 -12.82
C ARG A 11 -21.22 4.43 -12.10
N ASP A 12 -21.79 4.38 -10.88
CA ASP A 12 -22.23 5.55 -10.13
C ASP A 12 -21.13 6.02 -9.15
N LEU A 13 -20.14 5.15 -8.85
CA LEU A 13 -19.08 5.44 -7.87
C LEU A 13 -18.21 6.63 -8.27
N ASP A 14 -17.92 6.78 -9.55
CA ASP A 14 -17.12 7.89 -10.06
C ASP A 14 -17.85 9.23 -9.90
N ASP A 15 -19.17 9.25 -9.98
CA ASP A 15 -20.00 10.45 -9.72
C ASP A 15 -19.96 10.83 -8.23
N TYR A 16 -20.04 9.84 -7.32
CA TYR A 16 -19.87 10.07 -5.90
C TYR A 16 -18.48 10.67 -5.58
N ILE A 17 -17.44 10.09 -6.16
CA ILE A 17 -16.07 10.61 -6.03
C ILE A 17 -15.99 12.04 -6.59
N ALA A 18 -16.59 12.29 -7.76
CA ALA A 18 -16.57 13.61 -8.36
C ALA A 18 -17.29 14.69 -7.55
N CYS A 19 -18.30 14.32 -6.76
CA CYS A 19 -19.03 15.22 -5.89
C CYS A 19 -18.35 15.45 -4.52
N ALA A 20 -17.37 14.61 -4.14
CA ALA A 20 -16.72 14.71 -2.84
C ALA A 20 -15.70 15.85 -2.80
N ASP A 21 -15.63 16.60 -1.69
CA ASP A 21 -14.56 17.56 -1.41
C ASP A 21 -13.26 16.87 -0.99
N ALA A 22 -13.35 15.71 -0.34
CA ALA A 22 -12.24 14.85 0.04
C ALA A 22 -12.75 13.41 0.20
N CYS A 23 -11.87 12.43 0.01
CA CYS A 23 -12.17 11.01 0.16
C CYS A 23 -11.34 10.40 1.30
N LEU A 24 -11.95 9.56 2.11
CA LEU A 24 -11.28 8.77 3.13
C LEU A 24 -11.05 7.35 2.61
N CYS A 25 -9.79 6.97 2.50
CA CYS A 25 -9.36 5.66 1.98
C CYS A 25 -8.59 4.91 3.07
N MET A 26 -9.20 4.79 4.23
CA MET A 26 -8.61 4.16 5.40
C MET A 26 -8.74 2.64 5.31
N ARG A 27 -7.65 1.93 5.60
CA ARG A 27 -7.63 0.46 5.57
C ARG A 27 -6.83 -0.08 6.73
N TRP A 28 -7.51 -0.84 7.56
CA TRP A 28 -6.90 -1.63 8.61
C TRP A 28 -7.79 -2.81 9.00
N PRO A 29 -7.26 -4.03 9.11
CA PRO A 29 -5.90 -4.43 8.68
C PRO A 29 -5.73 -4.40 7.15
N SER A 30 -4.46 -4.36 6.70
CA SER A 30 -4.09 -4.39 5.29
C SER A 30 -3.13 -5.54 5.02
N SER A 31 -3.30 -6.24 3.90
CA SER A 31 -2.37 -7.26 3.40
C SER A 31 -1.24 -6.67 2.54
N GLY A 32 -1.11 -5.34 2.50
CA GLY A 32 -0.08 -4.66 1.73
C GLY A 32 -0.44 -4.43 0.26
N GLU A 33 -1.68 -4.73 -0.11
CA GLU A 33 -2.16 -4.52 -1.49
C GLU A 33 -2.44 -3.05 -1.80
N THR A 34 -2.26 -2.67 -3.06
CA THR A 34 -2.66 -1.35 -3.55
C THR A 34 -4.18 -1.21 -3.53
N SER A 35 -4.67 -0.11 -2.95
CA SER A 35 -6.10 0.14 -2.82
C SER A 35 -6.71 0.63 -4.14
N ALA A 36 -7.53 -0.20 -4.78
CA ALA A 36 -8.24 0.17 -6.00
C ALA A 36 -9.17 1.38 -5.80
N SER A 37 -9.84 1.47 -4.66
CA SER A 37 -10.70 2.62 -4.32
C SER A 37 -9.90 3.90 -4.16
N TRP A 38 -8.71 3.84 -3.55
CA TRP A 38 -7.81 4.98 -3.46
C TRP A 38 -7.34 5.44 -4.85
N LEU A 39 -6.92 4.50 -5.72
CA LEU A 39 -6.52 4.84 -7.08
C LEU A 39 -7.64 5.52 -7.87
N ARG A 40 -8.90 5.14 -7.67
CA ARG A 40 -10.05 5.84 -8.29
C ARG A 40 -10.19 7.27 -7.78
N CYS A 41 -9.98 7.50 -6.49
CA CYS A 41 -9.99 8.86 -5.92
C CYS A 41 -8.86 9.72 -6.50
N LEU A 42 -7.65 9.15 -6.66
CA LEU A 42 -6.53 9.84 -7.32
C LEU A 42 -6.86 10.18 -8.78
N ALA A 43 -7.41 9.21 -9.53
CA ALA A 43 -7.85 9.42 -10.92
C ALA A 43 -8.88 10.54 -11.03
N GLY A 44 -9.82 10.62 -10.10
CA GLY A 44 -10.83 11.67 -9.97
C GLY A 44 -10.27 13.02 -9.51
N GLY A 45 -8.98 13.11 -9.18
CA GLY A 45 -8.35 14.33 -8.72
C GLY A 45 -8.89 14.80 -7.35
N ARG A 46 -9.23 13.86 -6.48
CA ARG A 46 -9.73 14.18 -5.13
C ARG A 46 -8.63 14.09 -4.10
N PRO A 47 -8.56 15.07 -3.17
CA PRO A 47 -7.68 14.94 -2.02
C PRO A 47 -8.11 13.74 -1.20
N THR A 48 -7.16 12.94 -0.76
CA THR A 48 -7.43 11.72 0.01
C THR A 48 -6.79 11.77 1.38
N ILE A 49 -7.44 11.13 2.35
CA ILE A 49 -6.86 10.80 3.64
C ILE A 49 -6.62 9.29 3.65
N VAL A 50 -5.40 8.87 3.95
CA VAL A 50 -4.98 7.46 4.02
C VAL A 50 -4.40 7.16 5.40
N THR A 51 -4.40 5.89 5.79
CA THR A 51 -3.71 5.44 7.01
C THR A 51 -2.22 5.29 6.72
N ASP A 52 -1.37 5.74 7.65
CA ASP A 52 0.08 5.57 7.58
C ASP A 52 0.45 4.10 7.81
N LEU A 53 0.74 3.39 6.72
CA LEU A 53 1.07 1.97 6.71
C LEU A 53 2.28 1.73 5.82
N HIS A 54 2.95 0.59 6.02
CA HIS A 54 4.16 0.24 5.29
C HIS A 54 4.02 0.28 3.74
N HIS A 55 2.85 -0.03 3.20
CA HIS A 55 2.59 -0.02 1.75
C HIS A 55 2.31 1.39 1.18
N THR A 56 2.22 2.40 2.04
CA THR A 56 2.08 3.81 1.64
C THR A 56 3.33 4.64 1.92
N ILE A 57 4.44 3.99 2.38
CA ILE A 57 5.66 4.68 2.79
C ILE A 57 6.32 5.48 1.64
N ASP A 58 6.18 4.99 0.40
CA ASP A 58 6.73 5.64 -0.79
C ASP A 58 5.80 6.71 -1.38
N VAL A 59 4.64 6.92 -0.76
CA VAL A 59 3.67 7.92 -1.22
C VAL A 59 3.95 9.24 -0.54
N PRO A 60 4.25 10.32 -1.28
CA PRO A 60 4.41 11.64 -0.69
C PRO A 60 3.11 12.11 -0.02
N ALA A 61 3.13 12.25 1.29
CA ALA A 61 1.97 12.59 2.08
C ALA A 61 2.24 13.76 3.05
N LEU A 62 1.20 14.52 3.39
CA LEU A 62 1.20 15.40 4.54
C LEU A 62 0.89 14.58 5.78
N VAL A 63 1.81 14.57 6.74
CA VAL A 63 1.62 13.88 8.01
C VAL A 63 0.94 14.82 8.99
N THR A 64 -0.07 14.31 9.70
CA THR A 64 -0.85 15.11 10.68
C THR A 64 -0.08 15.41 11.95
N ARG A 65 1.03 14.74 12.22
CA ARG A 65 1.90 14.99 13.37
C ARG A 65 2.65 16.32 13.19
N GLY A 66 2.62 17.16 14.22
CA GLY A 66 3.37 18.43 14.24
C GLY A 66 2.81 19.50 13.29
N THR A 67 3.69 20.12 12.50
CA THR A 67 3.37 21.28 11.66
C THR A 67 2.86 20.94 10.26
N TRP A 68 2.38 19.72 10.01
CA TRP A 68 2.00 19.28 8.68
C TRP A 68 3.15 19.31 7.67
N THR A 69 4.30 18.90 8.13
CA THR A 69 5.47 18.73 7.26
C THR A 69 5.25 17.56 6.28
N PRO A 70 5.75 17.67 5.05
CA PRO A 70 5.82 16.53 4.17
C PRO A 70 6.55 15.36 4.86
N SER A 71 6.03 14.14 4.72
CA SER A 71 6.80 12.96 5.11
C SER A 71 8.15 13.00 4.37
N PRO A 72 9.27 12.75 5.04
CA PRO A 72 10.52 12.61 4.32
C PRO A 72 10.35 11.48 3.32
N SER A 73 10.48 11.79 2.03
CA SER A 73 10.62 10.76 1.01
C SER A 73 11.86 9.95 1.39
N VAL A 74 11.65 8.69 1.72
CA VAL A 74 12.77 7.77 1.89
C VAL A 74 13.37 7.62 0.49
N GLU A 75 14.51 8.25 0.25
CA GLU A 75 15.34 7.91 -0.89
C GLU A 75 15.82 6.48 -0.67
N VAL A 76 15.05 5.53 -1.16
CA VAL A 76 15.51 4.14 -1.27
C VAL A 76 16.58 4.16 -2.34
N ALA A 77 17.84 4.04 -1.93
CA ALA A 77 18.94 3.88 -2.86
C ALA A 77 18.58 2.74 -3.84
N PRO A 78 18.77 2.91 -5.14
CA PRO A 78 18.44 1.89 -6.12
C PRO A 78 19.28 0.64 -5.82
N ASN A 79 18.66 -0.33 -5.18
CA ASN A 79 19.21 -1.67 -5.05
C ASN A 79 18.80 -2.43 -6.31
N GLU A 80 19.75 -2.99 -7.04
CA GLU A 80 19.53 -3.71 -8.31
C GLU A 80 18.52 -4.88 -8.21
N GLN A 81 18.12 -5.23 -6.99
CA GLN A 81 17.13 -6.28 -6.70
C GLN A 81 15.72 -5.74 -6.40
N ASN A 82 15.54 -4.44 -6.24
CA ASN A 82 14.23 -3.83 -6.03
C ASN A 82 13.61 -3.46 -7.38
N VAL A 83 12.87 -4.41 -7.92
CA VAL A 83 12.04 -4.22 -9.10
C VAL A 83 10.89 -3.28 -8.72
N SER A 84 11.13 -1.99 -8.93
CA SER A 84 10.14 -0.90 -8.97
C SER A 84 9.34 -0.62 -7.69
N ALA A 85 9.96 0.12 -6.77
CA ALA A 85 9.19 1.21 -6.18
C ALA A 85 9.07 2.31 -7.26
N PRO A 86 7.90 2.91 -7.52
CA PRO A 86 7.83 4.10 -8.37
C PRO A 86 8.62 5.19 -7.66
N THR A 87 9.86 5.39 -8.11
CA THR A 87 10.72 6.47 -7.64
C THR A 87 9.99 7.77 -7.89
N GLY A 88 9.54 8.39 -6.80
CA GLY A 88 9.11 9.77 -6.71
C GLY A 88 8.23 10.28 -7.84
N GLY A 89 6.96 10.54 -7.53
CA GLY A 89 6.22 11.51 -8.33
C GLY A 89 7.03 12.80 -8.42
N PRO A 90 6.80 13.66 -9.42
CA PRO A 90 7.61 14.84 -9.66
C PRO A 90 7.71 15.68 -8.39
N SER A 91 8.90 15.77 -7.85
CA SER A 91 9.34 16.67 -6.77
C SER A 91 8.98 16.36 -5.31
N GLY A 92 8.62 15.14 -4.92
CA GLY A 92 8.38 14.84 -3.47
C GLY A 92 7.25 15.64 -2.80
N LEU A 93 6.42 16.35 -3.59
CA LEU A 93 5.32 17.15 -3.06
C LEU A 93 4.15 16.25 -2.65
N PRO A 94 3.55 16.49 -1.47
CA PRO A 94 2.46 15.68 -0.97
C PRO A 94 1.27 15.62 -1.92
N LEU A 95 0.68 14.43 -2.08
CA LEU A 95 -0.51 14.20 -2.90
C LEU A 95 -1.71 13.69 -2.10
N CYS A 96 -1.50 13.33 -0.84
CA CYS A 96 -2.53 12.93 0.10
C CYS A 96 -2.20 13.39 1.52
N VAL A 97 -3.09 13.14 2.45
CA VAL A 97 -2.85 13.31 3.88
C VAL A 97 -2.73 11.93 4.51
N SER A 98 -1.69 11.70 5.29
CA SER A 98 -1.48 10.46 6.03
C SER A 98 -1.81 10.66 7.51
N ILE A 99 -2.60 9.75 8.08
CA ILE A 99 -2.97 9.76 9.48
C ILE A 99 -2.31 8.62 10.23
N ASP A 100 -2.03 8.86 11.50
CA ASP A 100 -1.40 7.89 12.37
C ASP A 100 -2.41 6.86 12.84
N ILE A 101 -2.16 5.58 12.59
CA ILE A 101 -3.00 4.48 13.07
C ILE A 101 -3.06 4.39 14.60
N MET A 102 -2.00 4.83 15.29
CA MET A 102 -1.95 4.81 16.76
C MET A 102 -2.69 5.99 17.38
N ASP A 103 -3.01 7.03 16.61
CA ASP A 103 -3.75 8.23 17.01
C ASP A 103 -4.82 8.56 15.94
N GLU A 104 -5.54 7.53 15.50
CA GLU A 104 -6.43 7.60 14.33
C GLU A 104 -7.52 8.66 14.50
N GLU A 105 -8.20 8.68 15.64
CA GLU A 105 -9.32 9.60 15.86
C GLU A 105 -8.88 11.06 15.82
N ASN A 106 -7.86 11.43 16.59
CA ASN A 106 -7.39 12.81 16.64
C ASN A 106 -6.73 13.23 15.32
N SER A 107 -5.89 12.37 14.74
CA SER A 107 -5.24 12.67 13.46
C SER A 107 -6.25 12.80 12.32
N LEU A 108 -7.32 12.00 12.31
CA LEU A 108 -8.42 12.11 11.37
C LEU A 108 -9.21 13.42 11.56
N GLN A 109 -9.54 13.79 12.79
CA GLN A 109 -10.23 15.06 13.08
C GLN A 109 -9.41 16.26 12.60
N VAL A 110 -8.10 16.26 12.86
CA VAL A 110 -7.17 17.31 12.41
C VAL A 110 -7.13 17.38 10.89
N ALA A 111 -6.99 16.22 10.21
CA ALA A 111 -6.95 16.13 8.75
C ALA A 111 -8.24 16.65 8.11
N MET A 112 -9.38 16.14 8.55
CA MET A 112 -10.69 16.56 8.06
C MET A 112 -10.96 18.04 8.33
N GLY A 113 -10.65 18.50 9.53
CA GLY A 113 -10.85 19.91 9.92
C GLY A 113 -10.03 20.88 9.05
N ARG A 114 -8.82 20.50 8.66
CA ARG A 114 -7.99 21.31 7.75
C ARG A 114 -8.51 21.25 6.32
N LEU A 115 -8.76 20.07 5.79
CA LEU A 115 -9.29 19.91 4.44
C LEU A 115 -10.65 20.61 4.28
N ALA A 116 -11.51 20.62 5.30
CA ALA A 116 -12.79 21.33 5.25
C ALA A 116 -12.63 22.84 5.07
N ARG A 117 -11.63 23.44 5.71
CA ARG A 117 -11.42 24.91 5.72
C ARG A 117 -10.51 25.41 4.60
N ASP A 118 -9.59 24.57 4.12
CA ASP A 118 -8.55 24.96 3.15
C ASP A 118 -8.88 24.44 1.74
N ARG A 119 -9.62 25.24 0.98
CA ARG A 119 -9.97 24.92 -0.41
C ARG A 119 -8.75 24.88 -1.33
N ALA A 120 -7.75 25.74 -1.06
CA ALA A 120 -6.53 25.78 -1.89
C ALA A 120 -5.75 24.49 -1.72
N LEU A 121 -5.56 24.01 -0.49
CA LEU A 121 -4.92 22.74 -0.19
C LEU A 121 -5.66 21.56 -0.84
N ARG A 122 -7.01 21.52 -0.75
CA ARG A 122 -7.79 20.46 -1.43
C ARG A 122 -7.52 20.40 -2.92
N ARG A 123 -7.52 21.56 -3.59
CA ARG A 123 -7.25 21.64 -5.02
C ARG A 123 -5.83 21.18 -5.34
N GLU A 124 -4.86 21.65 -4.59
CA GLU A 124 -3.45 21.32 -4.80
C GLU A 124 -3.18 19.84 -4.62
N LEU A 125 -3.69 19.20 -3.57
CA LEU A 125 -3.58 17.75 -3.35
C LEU A 125 -4.28 16.96 -4.46
N GLY A 126 -5.50 17.37 -4.84
CA GLY A 126 -6.25 16.72 -5.91
C GLY A 126 -5.54 16.77 -7.26
N ASP A 127 -4.99 17.93 -7.62
CA ASP A 127 -4.24 18.10 -8.88
C ASP A 127 -2.95 17.26 -8.88
N ARG A 128 -2.26 17.17 -7.76
CA ARG A 128 -1.07 16.31 -7.62
C ARG A 128 -1.45 14.84 -7.67
N ALA A 129 -2.50 14.44 -6.95
CA ALA A 129 -3.03 13.08 -6.96
C ALA A 129 -3.34 12.60 -8.38
N LYS A 130 -4.04 13.42 -9.17
CA LYS A 130 -4.37 13.10 -10.55
C LYS A 130 -3.14 12.96 -11.44
N ARG A 131 -2.16 13.86 -11.30
CA ARG A 131 -0.90 13.76 -12.06
C ARG A 131 -0.12 12.51 -11.68
N PHE A 132 -0.05 12.19 -10.40
CA PHE A 132 0.60 10.97 -9.91
C PHE A 132 -0.06 9.72 -10.48
N TRP A 133 -1.39 9.63 -10.42
CA TRP A 133 -2.11 8.52 -11.02
C TRP A 133 -1.86 8.40 -12.54
N ALA A 134 -1.91 9.51 -13.25
CA ALA A 134 -1.68 9.52 -14.70
C ALA A 134 -0.25 9.11 -15.08
N ALA A 135 0.72 9.39 -14.23
CA ALA A 135 2.13 9.06 -14.47
C ALA A 135 2.48 7.62 -14.09
N HIS A 136 1.74 6.97 -13.16
CA HIS A 136 2.17 5.71 -12.57
C HIS A 136 1.13 4.58 -12.56
N HIS A 137 -0.17 4.91 -12.61
CA HIS A 137 -1.22 3.93 -12.29
C HIS A 137 -2.27 3.75 -13.40
N THR A 138 -1.97 4.12 -14.63
CA THR A 138 -2.87 3.85 -15.76
C THR A 138 -2.77 2.38 -16.17
N LEU A 139 -3.79 1.87 -16.87
CA LEU A 139 -3.78 0.52 -17.43
C LEU A 139 -2.54 0.26 -18.30
N LYS A 140 -2.06 1.27 -19.02
CA LYS A 140 -0.84 1.16 -19.83
C LYS A 140 0.41 0.89 -18.97
N HIS A 141 0.54 1.56 -17.82
CA HIS A 141 1.65 1.30 -16.90
C HIS A 141 1.56 -0.10 -16.32
N MET A 142 0.39 -0.51 -15.84
CA MET A 142 0.17 -1.87 -15.35
C MET A 142 0.53 -2.92 -16.40
N GLN A 143 0.09 -2.74 -17.65
CA GLN A 143 0.43 -3.66 -18.74
C GLN A 143 1.94 -3.74 -18.99
N ALA A 144 2.63 -2.60 -19.00
CA ALA A 144 4.08 -2.56 -19.19
C ALA A 144 4.82 -3.28 -18.05
N ASP A 145 4.37 -3.09 -16.79
CA ASP A 145 4.97 -3.74 -15.65
C ASP A 145 4.76 -5.26 -15.67
N TYR A 146 3.57 -5.74 -16.00
CA TYR A 146 3.31 -7.17 -16.15
C TYR A 146 4.19 -7.80 -17.26
N LEU A 147 4.29 -7.15 -18.42
CA LEU A 147 5.14 -7.65 -19.51
C LEU A 147 6.60 -7.72 -19.09
N ARG A 148 7.09 -6.71 -18.36
CA ARG A 148 8.45 -6.70 -17.83
C ARG A 148 8.69 -7.84 -16.84
N VAL A 149 7.79 -8.05 -15.89
CA VAL A 149 7.92 -9.14 -14.90
C VAL A 149 7.89 -10.51 -15.58
N ILE A 150 6.99 -10.70 -16.56
CA ILE A 150 6.91 -11.94 -17.33
C ILE A 150 8.23 -12.17 -18.10
N SER A 151 8.76 -11.16 -18.78
CA SER A 151 10.03 -11.28 -19.49
C SER A 151 11.18 -11.64 -18.55
N LEU A 152 11.29 -10.97 -17.40
CA LEU A 152 12.29 -11.30 -16.40
C LEU A 152 12.15 -12.75 -15.88
N ALA A 153 10.92 -13.20 -15.66
CA ALA A 153 10.68 -14.58 -15.22
C ALA A 153 11.07 -15.62 -16.27
N LEU A 154 10.84 -15.31 -17.57
CA LEU A 154 11.24 -16.20 -18.67
C LEU A 154 12.75 -16.25 -18.85
N ASP A 155 13.45 -15.16 -18.64
CA ASP A 155 14.90 -15.06 -18.75
C ASP A 155 15.64 -15.60 -17.50
N SER A 156 14.92 -15.78 -16.40
CA SER A 156 15.50 -16.28 -15.15
C SER A 156 15.56 -17.82 -15.15
N PRO A 157 16.69 -18.42 -14.76
CA PRO A 157 16.73 -19.86 -14.59
C PRO A 157 15.72 -20.27 -13.51
N PRO A 158 15.07 -21.45 -13.67
CA PRO A 158 14.15 -21.94 -12.65
C PRO A 158 14.88 -22.04 -11.31
N GLY A 159 14.38 -21.31 -10.32
CA GLY A 159 14.93 -21.34 -8.97
C GLY A 159 14.81 -22.75 -8.39
N VAL A 160 15.92 -23.34 -7.99
CA VAL A 160 15.90 -24.56 -7.19
C VAL A 160 15.51 -24.15 -5.77
N MET A 161 14.21 -24.07 -5.51
CA MET A 161 13.73 -23.92 -4.14
C MET A 161 13.86 -25.28 -3.43
N ALA A 162 14.74 -25.34 -2.45
CA ALA A 162 14.64 -26.41 -1.47
C ALA A 162 13.26 -26.31 -0.78
N PRO A 163 12.48 -27.37 -0.74
CA PRO A 163 11.19 -27.33 -0.06
C PRO A 163 11.40 -26.91 1.39
N LEU A 164 10.52 -26.00 1.87
CA LEU A 164 10.53 -25.60 3.27
C LEU A 164 10.52 -26.85 4.17
N PRO A 165 11.17 -26.85 5.33
CA PRO A 165 11.28 -28.01 6.20
C PRO A 165 9.94 -28.73 6.45
N HIS A 166 8.86 -27.97 6.66
CA HIS A 166 7.51 -28.52 6.88
C HIS A 166 6.84 -29.07 5.61
N LEU A 167 7.41 -28.84 4.41
CA LEU A 167 6.93 -29.37 3.13
C LEU A 167 7.76 -30.53 2.64
N ARG A 168 8.75 -31.01 3.42
CA ARG A 168 9.54 -32.18 3.08
C ARG A 168 8.71 -33.44 3.22
N PRO A 169 9.04 -34.52 2.47
CA PRO A 169 8.16 -35.70 2.34
C PRO A 169 7.72 -36.35 3.65
N ASP A 170 8.49 -36.24 4.73
CA ASP A 170 8.12 -36.81 6.02
C ASP A 170 7.45 -35.83 6.99
N GLY A 171 7.56 -34.53 6.74
CA GLY A 171 6.95 -33.49 7.56
C GLY A 171 7.38 -33.45 9.03
N LEU A 172 8.29 -34.33 9.44
CA LEU A 172 8.65 -34.54 10.84
C LEU A 172 10.00 -33.92 11.25
N GLU A 173 10.69 -33.22 10.35
CA GLU A 173 12.03 -32.72 10.62
C GLU A 173 12.05 -31.69 11.74
N THR A 174 11.09 -30.75 11.75
CA THR A 174 10.96 -29.79 12.84
C THR A 174 10.70 -30.50 14.19
N ALA A 175 9.85 -31.53 14.18
CA ALA A 175 9.60 -32.31 15.39
C ALA A 175 10.85 -33.07 15.85
N ARG A 176 11.65 -33.62 14.92
CA ARG A 176 12.93 -34.27 15.24
C ARG A 176 13.92 -33.28 15.86
N ASP A 177 14.00 -32.08 15.31
CA ASP A 177 14.92 -31.06 15.84
C ASP A 177 14.52 -30.63 17.24
N ILE A 178 13.22 -30.41 17.49
CA ILE A 178 12.70 -30.10 18.83
C ILE A 178 13.00 -31.23 19.82
N LEU A 179 12.78 -32.50 19.43
CA LEU A 179 13.07 -33.64 20.30
C LEU A 179 14.55 -33.76 20.61
N LYS A 180 15.43 -33.50 19.66
CA LYS A 180 16.89 -33.46 19.87
C LYS A 180 17.28 -32.37 20.84
N ASP A 181 16.75 -31.16 20.69
CA ASP A 181 17.01 -30.02 21.56
C ASP A 181 16.53 -30.30 23.01
N MET A 182 15.46 -31.08 23.14
CA MET A 182 14.95 -31.55 24.45
C MET A 182 15.72 -32.76 25.01
N GLY A 183 16.71 -33.29 24.28
CA GLY A 183 17.45 -34.49 24.68
C GLY A 183 16.62 -35.78 24.62
N MET A 184 15.52 -35.78 23.84
CA MET A 184 14.63 -36.92 23.70
C MET A 184 14.97 -37.76 22.47
N SER A 185 14.67 -39.07 22.52
CA SER A 185 14.83 -39.94 21.35
C SER A 185 13.84 -39.59 20.25
N VAL A 186 14.34 -39.47 19.02
CA VAL A 186 13.52 -39.27 17.82
C VAL A 186 12.74 -40.50 17.39
N ASP A 187 13.04 -41.66 17.97
CA ASP A 187 12.35 -42.95 17.67
C ASP A 187 10.86 -42.90 18.03
N ILE A 188 10.46 -41.99 18.89
CA ILE A 188 9.04 -41.74 19.23
C ILE A 188 8.22 -41.39 17.99
N LEU A 189 8.83 -40.76 16.98
CA LEU A 189 8.13 -40.34 15.74
C LEU A 189 7.95 -41.45 14.72
N GLY A 190 8.40 -42.66 15.02
CA GLY A 190 8.35 -43.82 14.11
C GLY A 190 9.45 -43.79 13.04
N ARG A 191 9.80 -44.95 12.55
CA ARG A 191 10.67 -45.08 11.36
C ARG A 191 9.77 -44.91 10.11
N SER A 192 10.13 -43.98 9.26
CA SER A 192 9.58 -43.91 7.89
C SER A 192 9.99 -45.11 7.04
#